data_28edf38524ebdf9284fa7a0bd6ee4b23
#
_entry.id   28edf38524ebdf9284fa7a0bd6ee4b23
#
_cell.length_a   1.000
_cell.length_b   1.000
_cell.length_c   1.000
_cell.angle_alpha   90.00
_cell.angle_beta   90.00
_cell.angle_gamma   90.00
#
_symmetry.space_group_name_H-M   'P 1'
#
loop_
_entity.id
_entity.type
_entity.pdbx_description
1 polymer ?
#
loop_
_entity_poly.entity_id
_entity_poly.type
_entity_poly.pdbx_seq_one_letter_code
_entity_poly.pdbx_strand_id
1 'polypeptide(L)'
;MFGAPGRRAVETRLPSLREELGIDFCIVNGENAAAGRGITAKLADKLLASGADVVTLGNWTWGQQGFAPYLTGSERVLRPANMSPKTPGRGLVVHGQVAVINLLGIFALDPFESPFLAADRLVEEARRSTPVVIVDFHAEATSEKVALARHLDGRVTAVLGTHTHVQTSDARVLAGGTAAITDAGMTGPHDSVIGSDEHNAIRRFVTGMPLRLEPATGDVRIEGALVECGADGRATSCTAVRVPVPPTAS
;
A
#
# COMPACT_ATOMS: atom_id res chain seq x y z
N MET A 1 2.72 -5.23 2.37
CA MET A 1 3.16 -6.17 3.45
C MET A 1 2.92 -7.60 3.02
N PHE A 2 3.90 -8.51 3.20
CA PHE A 2 3.90 -9.84 2.61
C PHE A 2 3.94 -10.96 3.67
N GLY A 3 2.94 -11.84 3.65
CA GLY A 3 2.88 -13.08 4.41
C GLY A 3 2.97 -12.95 5.94
N ALA A 4 3.25 -14.05 6.62
CA ALA A 4 3.39 -14.08 8.07
C ALA A 4 4.58 -13.25 8.59
N PRO A 5 5.77 -13.25 7.92
CA PRO A 5 6.89 -12.42 8.37
C PRO A 5 6.57 -10.93 8.35
N GLY A 6 5.95 -10.44 7.25
CA GLY A 6 5.55 -9.04 7.15
C GLY A 6 4.50 -8.64 8.18
N ARG A 7 3.51 -9.51 8.45
CA ARG A 7 2.52 -9.27 9.51
C ARG A 7 3.17 -9.15 10.88
N ARG A 8 4.05 -10.09 11.24
CA ARG A 8 4.77 -10.04 12.52
C ARG A 8 5.60 -8.76 12.64
N ALA A 9 6.27 -8.36 11.57
CA ALA A 9 7.03 -7.11 11.55
C ALA A 9 6.12 -5.90 11.88
N VAL A 10 4.95 -5.79 11.26
CA VAL A 10 3.98 -4.73 11.57
C VAL A 10 3.48 -4.86 13.02
N GLU A 11 3.02 -6.03 13.43
CA GLU A 11 2.46 -6.27 14.76
C GLU A 11 3.45 -5.94 15.90
N THR A 12 4.75 -6.21 15.70
CA THR A 12 5.75 -6.06 16.76
C THR A 12 6.51 -4.73 16.70
N ARG A 13 6.67 -4.15 15.52
CA ARG A 13 7.58 -3.00 15.33
C ARG A 13 6.87 -1.70 14.99
N LEU A 14 5.68 -1.75 14.37
CA LEU A 14 4.98 -0.53 13.96
C LEU A 14 4.66 0.40 15.14
N PRO A 15 4.18 -0.07 16.32
CA PRO A 15 3.89 0.83 17.44
C PRO A 15 5.08 1.68 17.85
N SER A 16 6.24 1.07 18.09
CA SER A 16 7.46 1.80 18.46
C SER A 16 8.01 2.65 17.31
N LEU A 17 7.87 2.20 16.06
CA LEU A 17 8.31 2.97 14.90
C LEU A 17 7.48 4.25 14.72
N ARG A 18 6.19 4.21 15.03
CA ARG A 18 5.33 5.41 15.04
C ARG A 18 5.85 6.47 16.04
N GLU A 19 6.20 6.03 17.24
CA GLU A 19 6.76 6.93 18.27
C GLU A 19 8.13 7.48 17.87
N GLU A 20 9.03 6.62 17.41
CA GLU A 20 10.41 6.98 17.00
C GLU A 20 10.45 7.98 15.85
N LEU A 21 9.55 7.85 14.89
CA LEU A 21 9.49 8.70 13.70
C LEU A 21 8.43 9.82 13.81
N GLY A 22 7.70 9.91 14.93
CA GLY A 22 6.64 10.89 15.11
C GLY A 22 5.49 10.78 14.11
N ILE A 23 5.04 9.55 13.82
CA ILE A 23 4.03 9.29 12.80
C ILE A 23 2.62 9.52 13.36
N ASP A 24 1.95 10.56 12.90
CA ASP A 24 0.57 10.88 13.27
C ASP A 24 -0.45 9.97 12.56
N PHE A 25 -0.17 9.55 11.32
CA PHE A 25 -1.08 8.74 10.52
C PHE A 25 -0.32 7.67 9.73
N CYS A 26 -0.79 6.43 9.79
CA CYS A 26 -0.15 5.27 9.16
C CYS A 26 -1.09 4.52 8.23
N ILE A 27 -0.69 4.36 6.97
CA ILE A 27 -1.36 3.54 5.97
C ILE A 27 -0.54 2.27 5.76
N VAL A 28 -1.20 1.11 5.83
CA VAL A 28 -0.57 -0.18 5.56
C VAL A 28 -1.22 -0.83 4.34
N ASN A 29 -0.45 -1.08 3.28
CA ASN A 29 -0.93 -1.93 2.19
C ASN A 29 -0.92 -3.39 2.65
N GLY A 30 -2.12 -3.97 2.79
CA GLY A 30 -2.36 -5.31 3.33
C GLY A 30 -2.59 -6.38 2.26
N GLU A 31 -2.42 -6.06 0.99
CA GLU A 31 -2.84 -6.92 -0.13
C GLU A 31 -2.26 -8.34 -0.11
N ASN A 32 -1.02 -8.50 0.35
CA ASN A 32 -0.32 -9.79 0.36
C ASN A 32 -0.22 -10.40 1.77
N ALA A 33 -1.07 -9.97 2.71
CA ALA A 33 -1.04 -10.39 4.12
C ALA A 33 -1.29 -11.89 4.32
N ALA A 34 -2.23 -12.49 3.57
CA ALA A 34 -2.59 -13.89 3.69
C ALA A 34 -1.73 -14.77 2.77
N ALA A 35 -0.56 -15.18 3.26
CA ALA A 35 0.38 -16.03 2.55
C ALA A 35 0.74 -15.52 1.15
N GLY A 36 0.91 -14.20 1.00
CA GLY A 36 1.29 -13.55 -0.25
C GLY A 36 0.12 -13.22 -1.19
N ARG A 37 -1.14 -13.51 -0.81
CA ARG A 37 -2.29 -13.28 -1.70
C ARG A 37 -3.56 -12.90 -0.92
N GLY A 38 -3.97 -11.65 -1.03
CA GLY A 38 -5.15 -11.13 -0.36
C GLY A 38 -4.96 -10.97 1.15
N ILE A 39 -6.07 -10.65 1.82
CA ILE A 39 -6.16 -10.47 3.26
C ILE A 39 -7.46 -11.08 3.79
N THR A 40 -7.50 -11.54 5.04
CA THR A 40 -8.74 -11.95 5.72
C THR A 40 -9.21 -10.87 6.69
N ALA A 41 -10.48 -10.91 7.09
CA ALA A 41 -11.06 -10.01 8.09
C ALA A 41 -10.19 -9.96 9.37
N LYS A 42 -9.87 -11.12 9.94
CA LYS A 42 -9.04 -11.24 11.14
C LYS A 42 -7.65 -10.58 10.98
N LEU A 43 -7.05 -10.67 9.79
CA LEU A 43 -5.75 -10.06 9.54
C LEU A 43 -5.87 -8.54 9.37
N ALA A 44 -6.93 -8.06 8.74
CA ALA A 44 -7.20 -6.62 8.63
C ALA A 44 -7.42 -5.98 10.01
N ASP A 45 -8.24 -6.63 10.87
CA ASP A 45 -8.47 -6.16 12.24
C ASP A 45 -7.16 -6.12 13.06
N LYS A 46 -6.28 -7.12 12.89
CA LYS A 46 -4.98 -7.13 13.56
C LYS A 46 -4.08 -5.98 13.11
N LEU A 47 -4.03 -5.66 11.81
CA LEU A 47 -3.25 -4.53 11.32
C LEU A 47 -3.74 -3.20 11.89
N LEU A 48 -5.07 -3.01 11.92
CA LEU A 48 -5.68 -1.83 12.52
C LEU A 48 -5.38 -1.74 14.02
N ALA A 49 -5.43 -2.87 14.73
CA ALA A 49 -5.09 -2.94 16.16
C ALA A 49 -3.59 -2.72 16.44
N SER A 50 -2.72 -2.98 15.45
CA SER A 50 -1.25 -2.78 15.56
C SER A 50 -0.81 -1.36 15.24
N GLY A 51 -1.75 -0.44 14.96
CA GLY A 51 -1.44 0.97 14.72
C GLY A 51 -1.55 1.43 13.27
N ALA A 52 -2.10 0.62 12.36
CA ALA A 52 -2.52 1.12 11.06
C ALA A 52 -3.82 1.93 11.22
N ASP A 53 -3.84 3.16 10.71
CA ASP A 53 -5.06 3.97 10.68
C ASP A 53 -5.97 3.57 9.51
N VAL A 54 -5.39 3.24 8.37
CA VAL A 54 -6.08 2.74 7.17
C VAL A 54 -5.29 1.58 6.56
N VAL A 55 -6.01 0.58 6.06
CA VAL A 55 -5.44 -0.53 5.27
C VAL A 55 -5.89 -0.38 3.82
N THR A 56 -4.94 -0.38 2.89
CA THR A 56 -5.19 -0.39 1.45
C THR A 56 -4.94 -1.77 0.84
N LEU A 57 -5.52 -2.02 -0.30
CA LEU A 57 -5.41 -3.28 -1.04
C LEU A 57 -4.98 -3.02 -2.50
N GLY A 58 -5.08 -4.02 -3.35
CA GLY A 58 -4.74 -3.94 -4.77
C GLY A 58 -5.46 -5.01 -5.60
N ASN A 59 -4.79 -5.60 -6.59
CA ASN A 59 -5.36 -6.60 -7.50
C ASN A 59 -5.74 -7.92 -6.81
N TRP A 60 -5.19 -8.23 -5.64
CA TRP A 60 -5.56 -9.40 -4.84
C TRP A 60 -6.65 -9.13 -3.78
N THR A 61 -7.38 -8.02 -3.88
CA THR A 61 -8.50 -7.70 -2.97
C THR A 61 -9.43 -8.89 -2.76
N TRP A 62 -9.70 -9.66 -3.80
CA TRP A 62 -10.57 -10.85 -3.79
C TRP A 62 -9.81 -12.17 -3.64
N GLY A 63 -8.53 -12.12 -3.22
CA GLY A 63 -7.65 -13.28 -3.11
C GLY A 63 -8.07 -14.29 -2.02
N GLN A 64 -8.88 -13.87 -1.04
CA GLN A 64 -9.38 -14.71 0.03
C GLN A 64 -10.91 -14.82 -0.02
N GLN A 65 -11.42 -16.06 0.06
CA GLN A 65 -12.85 -16.30 0.13
C GLN A 65 -13.47 -15.69 1.40
N GLY A 66 -14.70 -15.17 1.30
CA GLY A 66 -15.42 -14.62 2.44
C GLY A 66 -14.98 -13.23 2.89
N PHE A 67 -14.08 -12.56 2.16
CA PHE A 67 -13.61 -11.22 2.53
C PHE A 67 -14.60 -10.09 2.13
N ALA A 68 -15.41 -10.29 1.10
CA ALA A 68 -16.34 -9.30 0.58
C ALA A 68 -17.36 -8.77 1.63
N PRO A 69 -17.99 -9.59 2.49
CA PRO A 69 -18.87 -9.09 3.56
C PRO A 69 -18.14 -8.17 4.55
N TYR A 70 -16.90 -8.48 4.89
CA TYR A 70 -16.10 -7.63 5.77
C TYR A 70 -15.84 -6.25 5.14
N LEU A 71 -15.47 -6.20 3.86
CA LEU A 71 -15.26 -4.94 3.14
C LEU A 71 -16.52 -4.07 3.08
N THR A 72 -17.72 -4.67 3.00
CA THR A 72 -18.97 -3.92 3.01
C THR A 72 -19.15 -3.12 4.30
N GLY A 73 -18.78 -3.69 5.45
CA GLY A 73 -18.91 -3.06 6.77
C GLY A 73 -17.68 -2.26 7.21
N SER A 74 -16.54 -2.42 6.56
CA SER A 74 -15.31 -1.75 6.99
C SER A 74 -15.26 -0.29 6.54
N GLU A 75 -14.90 0.58 7.47
CA GLU A 75 -14.69 2.01 7.21
C GLU A 75 -13.22 2.34 6.92
N ARG A 76 -12.28 1.49 7.34
CA ARG A 76 -10.83 1.77 7.29
C ARG A 76 -10.02 0.78 6.43
N VAL A 77 -10.71 -0.11 5.70
CA VAL A 77 -10.05 -1.01 4.73
C VAL A 77 -10.56 -0.68 3.34
N LEU A 78 -9.64 -0.31 2.45
CA LEU A 78 -9.96 0.20 1.13
C LEU A 78 -9.56 -0.80 0.05
N ARG A 79 -10.49 -1.09 -0.87
CA ARG A 79 -10.17 -1.67 -2.17
C ARG A 79 -9.81 -0.58 -3.18
N PRO A 80 -9.18 -0.90 -4.30
CA PRO A 80 -9.04 0.07 -5.39
C PRO A 80 -10.40 0.66 -5.83
N ALA A 81 -10.46 2.00 -5.86
CA ALA A 81 -11.69 2.74 -6.15
C ALA A 81 -12.17 2.54 -7.59
N ASN A 82 -11.23 2.36 -8.51
CA ASN A 82 -11.48 2.17 -9.94
C ASN A 82 -11.77 0.71 -10.34
N MET A 83 -12.05 -0.17 -9.38
CA MET A 83 -12.79 -1.42 -9.61
C MET A 83 -14.26 -1.13 -9.88
N SER A 84 -15.02 -2.11 -10.37
CA SER A 84 -16.45 -1.95 -10.65
C SER A 84 -17.20 -1.32 -9.44
N PRO A 85 -18.05 -0.31 -9.66
CA PRO A 85 -18.80 0.33 -8.58
C PRO A 85 -19.81 -0.61 -7.90
N LYS A 86 -20.09 -1.77 -8.50
CA LYS A 86 -20.93 -2.82 -7.93
C LYS A 86 -20.20 -3.74 -6.96
N THR A 87 -18.86 -3.63 -6.85
CA THR A 87 -18.09 -4.45 -5.90
C THR A 87 -18.20 -3.92 -4.48
N PRO A 88 -18.23 -4.79 -3.45
CA PRO A 88 -18.31 -4.41 -2.05
C PRO A 88 -17.14 -3.51 -1.61
N GLY A 89 -17.39 -2.70 -0.59
CA GLY A 89 -16.36 -1.83 0.01
C GLY A 89 -16.19 -0.51 -0.72
N ARG A 90 -15.24 0.27 -0.25
CA ARG A 90 -14.95 1.64 -0.71
C ARG A 90 -13.50 1.80 -1.12
N GLY A 91 -13.20 2.82 -1.92
CA GLY A 91 -11.84 3.13 -2.34
C GLY A 91 -11.35 4.51 -1.88
N LEU A 92 -12.20 5.23 -1.13
CA LEU A 92 -11.90 6.50 -0.47
C LEU A 92 -12.42 6.44 0.96
N VAL A 93 -11.62 6.95 1.90
CA VAL A 93 -12.04 7.23 3.27
C VAL A 93 -11.44 8.55 3.74
N VAL A 94 -12.16 9.28 4.57
CA VAL A 94 -11.62 10.36 5.41
C VAL A 94 -11.60 9.84 6.84
N HIS A 95 -10.40 9.71 7.41
CA HIS A 95 -10.21 9.27 8.79
C HIS A 95 -9.38 10.33 9.54
N GLY A 96 -9.95 10.91 10.59
CA GLY A 96 -9.39 12.10 11.22
C GLY A 96 -9.28 13.27 10.21
N GLN A 97 -8.07 13.76 10.03
CA GLN A 97 -7.79 14.85 9.09
C GLN A 97 -7.14 14.40 7.78
N VAL A 98 -7.12 13.10 7.50
CA VAL A 98 -6.47 12.54 6.32
C VAL A 98 -7.49 11.81 5.45
N ALA A 99 -7.52 12.14 4.17
CA ALA A 99 -8.21 11.36 3.15
C ALA A 99 -7.24 10.38 2.51
N VAL A 100 -7.66 9.13 2.37
CA VAL A 100 -6.90 8.08 1.69
C VAL A 100 -7.69 7.57 0.50
N ILE A 101 -7.07 7.57 -0.67
CA ILE A 101 -7.60 7.03 -1.92
C ILE A 101 -6.74 5.84 -2.33
N ASN A 102 -7.36 4.70 -2.64
CA ASN A 102 -6.66 3.55 -3.20
C ASN A 102 -7.04 3.39 -4.68
N LEU A 103 -6.06 3.28 -5.57
CA LEU A 103 -6.24 3.14 -7.01
C LEU A 103 -5.42 1.96 -7.56
N LEU A 104 -5.93 1.35 -8.64
CA LEU A 104 -5.28 0.28 -9.38
C LEU A 104 -4.79 0.80 -10.74
N GLY A 105 -3.55 0.47 -11.12
CA GLY A 105 -2.98 0.80 -12.43
C GLY A 105 -3.61 0.02 -13.58
N ILE A 106 -3.46 0.52 -14.81
CA ILE A 106 -4.01 -0.10 -16.02
C ILE A 106 -3.12 -1.26 -16.51
N PHE A 107 -1.81 -1.05 -16.52
CA PHE A 107 -0.88 -2.04 -17.06
C PHE A 107 -0.86 -3.31 -16.22
N ALA A 108 -1.16 -4.44 -16.85
CA ALA A 108 -1.18 -5.78 -16.27
C ALA A 108 -2.20 -6.04 -15.14
N LEU A 109 -3.00 -5.05 -14.73
CA LEU A 109 -3.92 -5.16 -13.58
C LEU A 109 -5.40 -4.99 -13.95
N ASP A 110 -5.70 -4.48 -15.15
CA ASP A 110 -7.03 -4.41 -15.79
C ASP A 110 -8.16 -3.87 -14.90
N PRO A 111 -8.10 -2.60 -14.45
CA PRO A 111 -9.17 -1.98 -13.68
C PRO A 111 -10.42 -1.71 -14.54
N PHE A 112 -11.56 -1.50 -13.89
CA PHE A 112 -12.81 -1.17 -14.56
C PHE A 112 -12.84 0.26 -15.13
N GLU A 113 -12.16 1.21 -14.47
CA GLU A 113 -12.09 2.62 -14.85
C GLU A 113 -10.63 3.08 -14.86
N SER A 114 -10.30 4.06 -15.73
CA SER A 114 -8.99 4.71 -15.71
C SER A 114 -8.67 5.29 -14.33
N PRO A 115 -7.49 5.00 -13.74
CA PRO A 115 -7.10 5.57 -12.46
C PRO A 115 -7.00 7.11 -12.50
N PHE A 116 -6.71 7.71 -13.64
CA PHE A 116 -6.65 9.17 -13.80
C PHE A 116 -8.04 9.81 -13.67
N LEU A 117 -9.05 9.26 -14.34
CA LEU A 117 -10.43 9.74 -14.24
C LEU A 117 -11.02 9.51 -12.84
N ALA A 118 -10.75 8.34 -12.26
CA ALA A 118 -11.15 8.04 -10.89
C ALA A 118 -10.47 9.00 -9.89
N ALA A 119 -9.18 9.27 -10.07
CA ALA A 119 -8.43 10.19 -9.22
C ALA A 119 -9.01 11.61 -9.26
N ASP A 120 -9.30 12.15 -10.43
CA ASP A 120 -9.84 13.51 -10.58
C ASP A 120 -11.11 13.67 -9.75
N ARG A 121 -12.06 12.76 -9.89
CA ARG A 121 -13.33 12.76 -9.15
C ARG A 121 -13.16 12.59 -7.65
N LEU A 122 -12.32 11.62 -7.24
CA LEU A 122 -12.13 11.29 -5.81
C LEU A 122 -11.31 12.36 -5.07
N VAL A 123 -10.35 12.99 -5.72
CA VAL A 123 -9.59 14.11 -5.15
C VAL A 123 -10.49 15.31 -4.91
N GLU A 124 -11.39 15.65 -5.84
CA GLU A 124 -12.39 16.71 -5.63
C GLU A 124 -13.31 16.38 -4.45
N GLU A 125 -13.77 15.13 -4.32
CA GLU A 125 -14.57 14.67 -3.20
C GLU A 125 -13.82 14.79 -1.88
N ALA A 126 -12.60 14.26 -1.80
CA ALA A 126 -11.76 14.24 -0.60
C ALA A 126 -11.44 15.65 -0.10
N ARG A 127 -11.11 16.57 -1.03
CA ARG A 127 -10.75 17.96 -0.71
C ARG A 127 -11.89 18.82 -0.15
N ARG A 128 -13.13 18.36 -0.25
CA ARG A 128 -14.26 19.01 0.45
C ARG A 128 -14.20 18.83 1.96
N SER A 129 -13.48 17.79 2.43
CA SER A 129 -13.41 17.42 3.84
C SER A 129 -12.06 17.74 4.47
N THR A 130 -10.96 17.64 3.71
CA THR A 130 -9.60 17.86 4.23
C THR A 130 -8.63 18.26 3.11
N PRO A 131 -7.63 19.11 3.41
CA PRO A 131 -6.54 19.40 2.48
C PRO A 131 -5.52 18.25 2.37
N VAL A 132 -5.44 17.35 3.36
CA VAL A 132 -4.46 16.25 3.39
C VAL A 132 -5.04 15.02 2.68
N VAL A 133 -4.58 14.77 1.46
CA VAL A 133 -5.05 13.67 0.61
C VAL A 133 -3.87 12.79 0.21
N ILE A 134 -3.92 11.50 0.55
CA ILE A 134 -2.91 10.51 0.20
C ILE A 134 -3.50 9.52 -0.80
N VAL A 135 -2.77 9.25 -1.88
CA VAL A 135 -3.12 8.26 -2.89
C VAL A 135 -2.17 7.08 -2.80
N ASP A 136 -2.67 5.88 -2.46
CA ASP A 136 -1.97 4.61 -2.68
C ASP A 136 -2.27 4.14 -4.10
N PHE A 137 -1.26 4.20 -4.96
CA PHE A 137 -1.37 3.81 -6.35
C PHE A 137 -0.73 2.45 -6.59
N HIS A 138 -1.55 1.43 -6.56
CA HIS A 138 -1.16 0.03 -6.74
C HIS A 138 -1.03 -0.29 -8.22
N ALA A 139 0.18 -0.16 -8.78
CA ALA A 139 0.42 -0.24 -10.22
C ALA A 139 1.74 -0.96 -10.55
N GLU A 140 1.77 -1.65 -11.70
CA GLU A 140 2.96 -2.34 -12.19
C GLU A 140 3.95 -1.36 -12.85
N ALA A 141 3.47 -0.52 -13.80
CA ALA A 141 4.36 0.28 -14.63
C ALA A 141 4.87 1.54 -13.93
N THR A 142 6.19 1.71 -13.86
CA THR A 142 6.85 2.92 -13.33
C THR A 142 6.37 4.18 -14.05
N SER A 143 6.22 4.14 -15.39
CA SER A 143 5.75 5.27 -16.19
C SER A 143 4.35 5.73 -15.79
N GLU A 144 3.45 4.81 -15.49
CA GLU A 144 2.10 5.10 -15.04
C GLU A 144 2.09 5.75 -13.65
N LYS A 145 2.92 5.26 -12.72
CA LYS A 145 3.10 5.84 -11.39
C LYS A 145 3.62 7.28 -11.46
N VAL A 146 4.65 7.51 -12.28
CA VAL A 146 5.18 8.87 -12.50
C VAL A 146 4.14 9.78 -13.14
N ALA A 147 3.39 9.28 -14.14
CA ALA A 147 2.38 10.06 -14.84
C ALA A 147 1.25 10.49 -13.87
N LEU A 148 0.73 9.57 -13.03
CA LEU A 148 -0.32 9.90 -12.06
C LEU A 148 0.18 10.89 -11.01
N ALA A 149 1.41 10.73 -10.50
CA ALA A 149 1.98 11.66 -9.53
C ALA A 149 2.08 13.09 -10.11
N ARG A 150 2.51 13.22 -11.37
CA ARG A 150 2.55 14.52 -12.06
C ARG A 150 1.17 15.09 -12.40
N HIS A 151 0.22 14.23 -12.76
CA HIS A 151 -1.17 14.63 -13.00
C HIS A 151 -1.83 15.23 -11.76
N LEU A 152 -1.47 14.70 -10.58
CA LEU A 152 -2.01 15.14 -9.30
C LEU A 152 -1.13 16.16 -8.56
N ASP A 153 -0.02 16.60 -9.15
CA ASP A 153 0.91 17.53 -8.51
C ASP A 153 0.24 18.85 -8.11
N GLY A 154 0.36 19.20 -6.83
CA GLY A 154 -0.30 20.35 -6.21
C GLY A 154 -1.78 20.13 -5.85
N ARG A 155 -2.34 18.95 -6.16
CA ARG A 155 -3.75 18.63 -5.89
C ARG A 155 -3.92 17.66 -4.71
N VAL A 156 -2.87 16.91 -4.38
CA VAL A 156 -2.83 15.94 -3.27
C VAL A 156 -1.54 16.09 -2.47
N THR A 157 -1.54 15.60 -1.23
CA THR A 157 -0.36 15.59 -0.37
C THR A 157 0.69 14.61 -0.88
N ALA A 158 0.26 13.39 -1.25
CA ALA A 158 1.18 12.37 -1.72
C ALA A 158 0.53 11.40 -2.72
N VAL A 159 1.37 10.90 -3.65
CA VAL A 159 1.10 9.73 -4.50
C VAL A 159 2.18 8.70 -4.22
N LEU A 160 1.82 7.62 -3.55
CA LEU A 160 2.73 6.56 -3.11
C LEU A 160 2.45 5.29 -3.92
N GLY A 161 3.44 4.85 -4.71
CA GLY A 161 3.35 3.65 -5.49
C GLY A 161 3.50 2.39 -4.64
N THR A 162 2.78 1.33 -5.00
CA THR A 162 2.86 -0.01 -4.43
C THR A 162 2.80 -1.07 -5.52
N HIS A 163 2.90 -2.35 -5.20
CA HIS A 163 2.77 -3.54 -6.04
C HIS A 163 4.07 -4.26 -6.38
N THR A 164 5.14 -3.58 -6.80
CA THR A 164 6.33 -4.27 -7.33
C THR A 164 7.23 -4.85 -6.24
N HIS A 165 6.99 -4.51 -4.97
CA HIS A 165 7.71 -5.00 -3.78
C HIS A 165 9.18 -4.57 -3.69
N VAL A 166 9.65 -3.69 -4.58
CA VAL A 166 11.02 -3.18 -4.59
C VAL A 166 10.99 -1.68 -4.34
N GLN A 167 11.51 -1.25 -3.19
CA GLN A 167 11.56 0.17 -2.86
C GLN A 167 12.43 0.93 -3.84
N THR A 168 11.88 1.99 -4.44
CA THR A 168 12.59 2.82 -5.40
C THR A 168 13.32 3.98 -4.71
N SER A 169 14.31 4.55 -5.41
CA SER A 169 15.16 5.63 -4.89
C SER A 169 14.69 7.03 -5.28
N ASP A 170 13.47 7.16 -5.80
CA ASP A 170 12.96 8.40 -6.40
C ASP A 170 12.02 9.20 -5.49
N ALA A 171 12.03 8.92 -4.17
CA ALA A 171 11.28 9.67 -3.18
C ALA A 171 11.62 11.17 -3.24
N ARG A 172 10.59 12.02 -3.42
CA ARG A 172 10.77 13.48 -3.59
C ARG A 172 9.47 14.24 -3.38
N VAL A 173 9.58 15.56 -3.23
CA VAL A 173 8.46 16.48 -3.36
C VAL A 173 8.51 17.10 -4.77
N LEU A 174 7.39 17.06 -5.49
CA LEU A 174 7.23 17.66 -6.81
C LEU A 174 7.04 19.18 -6.71
N ALA A 175 7.16 19.89 -7.83
CA ALA A 175 7.13 21.36 -7.85
C ALA A 175 5.82 21.96 -7.34
N GLY A 176 4.68 21.25 -7.49
CA GLY A 176 3.38 21.67 -6.96
C GLY A 176 3.18 21.37 -5.47
N GLY A 177 4.13 20.68 -4.81
CA GLY A 177 4.07 20.34 -3.39
C GLY A 177 3.45 18.97 -3.10
N THR A 178 3.41 18.07 -4.08
CA THR A 178 2.99 16.67 -3.87
C THR A 178 4.19 15.78 -3.63
N ALA A 179 4.20 15.01 -2.54
CA ALA A 179 5.18 13.95 -2.31
C ALA A 179 4.95 12.78 -3.26
N ALA A 180 6.02 12.18 -3.78
CA ALA A 180 5.92 11.05 -4.69
C ALA A 180 7.07 10.07 -4.49
N ILE A 181 6.75 8.77 -4.56
CA ILE A 181 7.68 7.66 -4.72
C ILE A 181 7.03 6.61 -5.62
N THR A 182 7.77 6.06 -6.58
CA THR A 182 7.17 5.10 -7.54
C THR A 182 6.92 3.72 -6.93
N ASP A 183 7.67 3.30 -5.91
CA ASP A 183 7.27 2.16 -5.07
C ASP A 183 7.81 2.31 -3.64
N ALA A 184 6.91 2.18 -2.67
CA ALA A 184 7.24 2.27 -1.25
C ALA A 184 7.99 1.04 -0.72
N GLY A 185 8.06 -0.03 -1.52
CA GLY A 185 8.73 -1.28 -1.15
C GLY A 185 7.82 -2.28 -0.44
N MET A 186 8.44 -3.26 0.19
CA MET A 186 7.76 -4.38 0.82
C MET A 186 8.08 -4.49 2.30
N THR A 187 7.07 -4.53 3.15
CA THR A 187 7.25 -5.01 4.52
C THR A 187 7.16 -6.54 4.52
N GLY A 188 8.29 -7.21 4.72
CA GLY A 188 8.37 -8.67 4.62
C GLY A 188 9.79 -9.19 4.46
N PRO A 189 9.95 -10.46 4.05
CA PRO A 189 11.25 -11.10 3.87
C PRO A 189 11.94 -10.63 2.58
N HIS A 190 13.17 -10.16 2.68
CA HIS A 190 13.96 -9.66 1.55
C HIS A 190 14.97 -10.68 1.01
N ASP A 191 15.36 -11.67 1.81
CA ASP A 191 16.08 -12.86 1.34
C ASP A 191 15.06 -13.80 0.64
N SER A 192 14.65 -13.40 -0.59
CA SER A 192 13.48 -13.94 -1.26
C SER A 192 13.38 -13.48 -2.72
N VAL A 193 12.45 -14.04 -3.48
CA VAL A 193 11.99 -13.45 -4.74
C VAL A 193 10.71 -12.65 -4.45
N ILE A 194 10.84 -11.35 -4.24
CA ILE A 194 9.75 -10.40 -3.91
C ILE A 194 8.80 -10.90 -2.81
N GLY A 195 9.36 -11.54 -1.78
CA GLY A 195 8.62 -12.08 -0.63
C GLY A 195 8.41 -13.60 -0.65
N SER A 196 8.55 -14.24 -1.79
CA SER A 196 8.38 -15.69 -1.96
C SER A 196 9.70 -16.44 -1.82
N ASP A 197 9.61 -17.70 -1.36
CA ASP A 197 10.73 -18.64 -1.34
C ASP A 197 11.40 -18.71 -2.71
N GLU A 198 12.74 -18.57 -2.72
CA GLU A 198 13.52 -18.45 -3.95
C GLU A 198 13.51 -19.74 -4.79
N HIS A 199 13.57 -20.91 -4.13
CA HIS A 199 13.66 -22.19 -4.83
C HIS A 199 12.42 -22.42 -5.72
N ASN A 200 11.22 -22.28 -5.15
CA ASN A 200 9.99 -22.46 -5.92
C ASN A 200 9.74 -21.33 -6.92
N ALA A 201 10.12 -20.10 -6.58
CA ALA A 201 10.00 -18.97 -7.49
C ALA A 201 10.90 -19.14 -8.74
N ILE A 202 12.18 -19.48 -8.55
CA ILE A 202 13.13 -19.75 -9.64
C ILE A 202 12.66 -20.94 -10.48
N ARG A 203 12.28 -22.04 -9.83
CA ARG A 203 11.78 -23.23 -10.53
C ARG A 203 10.56 -22.93 -11.40
N ARG A 204 9.64 -22.09 -10.93
CA ARG A 204 8.48 -21.63 -11.72
C ARG A 204 8.91 -20.92 -13.00
N PHE A 205 9.90 -20.00 -12.92
CA PHE A 205 10.40 -19.29 -14.10
C PHE A 205 11.15 -20.21 -15.06
N VAL A 206 11.98 -21.14 -14.54
CA VAL A 206 12.75 -22.09 -15.37
C VAL A 206 11.85 -23.09 -16.09
N THR A 207 10.78 -23.56 -15.44
CA THR A 207 9.96 -24.65 -15.99
C THR A 207 8.65 -24.17 -16.65
N GLY A 208 8.21 -22.93 -16.37
CA GLY A 208 6.90 -22.43 -16.77
C GLY A 208 5.73 -23.12 -16.05
N MET A 209 6.00 -24.05 -15.11
CA MET A 209 4.96 -24.79 -14.40
C MET A 209 4.36 -23.98 -13.26
N PRO A 210 3.01 -24.05 -13.04
CA PRO A 210 2.39 -23.40 -11.89
C PRO A 210 2.83 -24.10 -10.60
N LEU A 211 3.57 -23.38 -9.76
CA LEU A 211 4.00 -23.84 -8.44
C LEU A 211 3.39 -22.96 -7.37
N ARG A 212 3.04 -23.56 -6.24
CA ARG A 212 2.64 -22.81 -5.06
C ARG A 212 3.86 -22.09 -4.50
N LEU A 213 3.76 -20.76 -4.36
CA LEU A 213 4.77 -19.93 -3.75
C LEU A 213 4.42 -19.75 -2.28
N GLU A 214 5.37 -20.06 -1.40
CA GLU A 214 5.27 -19.84 0.04
C GLU A 214 6.07 -18.58 0.41
N PRO A 215 5.66 -17.81 1.44
CA PRO A 215 6.46 -16.70 1.94
C PRO A 215 7.82 -17.18 2.45
N ALA A 216 8.89 -16.50 2.03
CA ALA A 216 10.22 -16.66 2.62
C ALA A 216 10.25 -16.10 4.06
N THR A 217 11.35 -16.30 4.79
CA THR A 217 11.46 -15.92 6.21
C THR A 217 12.70 -15.10 6.55
N GLY A 218 13.69 -15.02 5.64
CA GLY A 218 14.97 -14.35 5.86
C GLY A 218 14.93 -12.83 5.65
N ASP A 219 15.81 -12.11 6.34
CA ASP A 219 16.01 -10.65 6.19
C ASP A 219 14.70 -9.85 6.20
N VAL A 220 13.96 -9.91 7.30
CA VAL A 220 12.68 -9.21 7.41
C VAL A 220 12.90 -7.72 7.64
N ARG A 221 12.23 -6.89 6.80
CA ARG A 221 12.32 -5.43 6.89
C ARG A 221 10.92 -4.81 6.84
N ILE A 222 10.79 -3.62 7.43
CA ILE A 222 9.69 -2.70 7.15
C ILE A 222 10.20 -1.69 6.11
N GLU A 223 9.58 -1.64 4.96
CA GLU A 223 9.79 -0.59 3.98
C GLU A 223 8.52 0.24 3.79
N GLY A 224 8.70 1.53 3.53
CA GLY A 224 7.62 2.49 3.36
C GLY A 224 8.14 3.85 2.93
N ALA A 225 7.27 4.84 2.95
CA ALA A 225 7.61 6.25 2.75
C ALA A 225 7.08 7.08 3.93
N LEU A 226 7.91 7.97 4.45
CA LEU A 226 7.54 8.99 5.41
C LEU A 226 7.31 10.30 4.66
N VAL A 227 6.12 10.89 4.83
CA VAL A 227 5.74 12.17 4.23
C VAL A 227 5.43 13.15 5.34
N GLU A 228 6.06 14.31 5.31
CA GLU A 228 5.70 15.45 6.16
C GLU A 228 4.94 16.48 5.32
N CYS A 229 3.92 17.09 5.90
CA CYS A 229 3.13 18.10 5.21
C CYS A 229 2.71 19.24 6.15
N GLY A 230 2.45 20.39 5.56
CA GLY A 230 1.85 21.52 6.25
C GLY A 230 0.34 21.35 6.47
N ALA A 231 -0.25 22.25 7.25
CA ALA A 231 -1.69 22.30 7.49
C ALA A 231 -2.52 22.54 6.22
N ASP A 232 -1.91 23.09 5.16
CA ASP A 232 -2.50 23.29 3.85
C ASP A 232 -2.53 22.01 2.98
N GLY A 233 -1.97 20.91 3.50
CA GLY A 233 -1.85 19.62 2.83
C GLY A 233 -0.70 19.52 1.83
N ARG A 234 0.16 20.54 1.69
CA ARG A 234 1.35 20.45 0.85
C ARG A 234 2.45 19.67 1.55
N ALA A 235 3.05 18.73 0.85
CA ALA A 235 4.19 18.00 1.36
C ALA A 235 5.42 18.91 1.47
N THR A 236 6.15 18.76 2.57
CA THR A 236 7.43 19.42 2.83
C THR A 236 8.61 18.47 2.71
N SER A 237 8.38 17.18 2.93
CA SER A 237 9.39 16.12 2.72
C SER A 237 8.75 14.81 2.24
N CYS A 238 9.57 13.98 1.59
CA CYS A 238 9.24 12.59 1.24
C CYS A 238 10.52 11.76 1.34
N THR A 239 10.55 10.84 2.30
CA THR A 239 11.74 10.02 2.58
C THR A 239 11.38 8.54 2.53
N ALA A 240 12.17 7.75 1.81
CA ALA A 240 12.06 6.29 1.84
C ALA A 240 12.53 5.76 3.20
N VAL A 241 11.70 4.93 3.82
CA VAL A 241 11.96 4.30 5.13
C VAL A 241 12.32 2.84 4.91
N ARG A 242 13.42 2.39 5.52
CA ARG A 242 13.84 1.00 5.52
C ARG A 242 14.37 0.62 6.89
N VAL A 243 13.66 -0.23 7.59
CA VAL A 243 14.00 -0.64 8.97
C VAL A 243 14.12 -2.16 9.04
N PRO A 244 15.28 -2.71 9.40
CA PRO A 244 15.41 -4.14 9.65
C PRO A 244 14.61 -4.55 10.88
N VAL A 245 14.00 -5.73 10.83
CA VAL A 245 13.27 -6.31 11.94
C VAL A 245 14.03 -7.56 12.42
N PRO A 246 14.65 -7.51 13.59
CA PRO A 246 15.37 -8.67 14.13
C PRO A 246 14.44 -9.89 14.25
N PRO A 247 14.98 -11.12 14.09
CA PRO A 247 14.24 -12.32 14.42
C PRO A 247 13.74 -12.24 15.87
N THR A 248 12.47 -12.53 16.10
CA THR A 248 11.98 -12.69 17.47
C THR A 248 12.73 -13.84 18.12
N ALA A 249 13.35 -13.60 19.27
CA ALA A 249 13.92 -14.68 20.07
C ALA A 249 12.82 -15.73 20.33
N SER A 250 13.13 -16.98 19.93
CA SER A 250 12.25 -18.15 20.08
C SER A 250 12.14 -18.59 21.54
#